data_41c1c1bf0fe9912c3156bbd0d6b542e0
#
_entry.id   41c1c1bf0fe9912c3156bbd0d6b542e0
#
_cell.length_a   1.000
_cell.length_b   1.000
_cell.length_c   1.000
_cell.angle_alpha   90.00
_cell.angle_beta   90.00
_cell.angle_gamma   90.00
#
_symmetry.space_group_name_H-M   'P 1'
#
loop_
_entity.id
_entity.type
_entity.pdbx_description
1 polymer ?
#
loop_
_entity_poly.entity_id
_entity_poly.type
_entity_poly.pdbx_seq_one_letter_code
_entity_poly.pdbx_strand_id
1 'polypeptide(L)'
;MNSRERWLAAIRHEKPDHVPLYSQCFGFTAPPHLRWQQGGREVEHWYSMRHEHLHTWPEPWSVEHDFERVRRWASLEVDDVLEVSPPWSIHPEVRIRDWQEPPHALERYWQICREYETPAGPLRHVVRRTDEEVGPGWVVQPDHVALFEDLNIPRGIRHAVVSPADLAKLRYLLHDPTPSQLADYRERITQVRRFAAEQGVLVLGWSAFGLDAVAWLCGVERTVMAAMTEPDFFQELIDVVYAFDRRRTEMMLEVGGVDVVVQRGWYSSTDFWSPALFQQFLTPKIRLLADLSHQAGTRFAYVVTTGTLPMADQILSANVDLLFYIDPTKERSDLAAVKDKFRGRVALVGGISGAVTLYGGSREEIRQAVHTAVRQLGPRGFILAPVSSLTPDIPWPNVEAMIEAWREVRDIN
;
A
#
# COMPACT_ATOMS: atom_id res chain seq x y z
N MET A 1 -6.61 -13.57 23.63
CA MET A 1 -7.14 -12.59 22.63
C MET A 1 -7.17 -13.22 21.24
N ASN A 2 -8.15 -12.86 20.38
CA ASN A 2 -8.07 -13.15 18.97
C ASN A 2 -7.19 -12.12 18.23
N SER A 3 -6.91 -12.32 16.92
CA SER A 3 -6.03 -11.44 16.14
C SER A 3 -6.53 -9.99 16.12
N ARG A 4 -7.83 -9.77 15.89
CA ARG A 4 -8.42 -8.41 15.91
C ARG A 4 -8.26 -7.72 17.26
N GLU A 5 -8.46 -8.43 18.36
CA GLU A 5 -8.31 -7.88 19.71
C GLU A 5 -6.86 -7.46 20.00
N ARG A 6 -5.85 -8.27 19.53
CA ARG A 6 -4.43 -7.93 19.67
C ARG A 6 -4.07 -6.68 18.90
N TRP A 7 -4.51 -6.58 17.64
CA TRP A 7 -4.30 -5.40 16.82
C TRP A 7 -4.88 -4.15 17.49
N LEU A 8 -6.14 -4.22 17.92
CA LEU A 8 -6.81 -3.09 18.58
C LEU A 8 -6.17 -2.74 19.91
N ALA A 9 -5.69 -3.71 20.70
CA ALA A 9 -4.93 -3.45 21.91
C ALA A 9 -3.62 -2.72 21.60
N ALA A 10 -2.88 -3.17 20.56
CA ALA A 10 -1.67 -2.48 20.12
C ALA A 10 -1.98 -1.03 19.69
N ILE A 11 -3.01 -0.80 18.89
CA ILE A 11 -3.42 0.54 18.42
C ILE A 11 -3.80 1.44 19.62
N ARG A 12 -4.44 0.91 20.64
CA ARG A 12 -4.81 1.64 21.87
C ARG A 12 -3.66 1.75 22.89
N HIS A 13 -2.46 1.28 22.53
CA HIS A 13 -1.31 1.20 23.44
C HIS A 13 -1.57 0.38 24.72
N GLU A 14 -2.51 -0.52 24.66
CA GLU A 14 -2.75 -1.55 25.67
C GLU A 14 -1.77 -2.72 25.46
N LYS A 15 -1.56 -3.53 26.50
CA LYS A 15 -0.72 -4.73 26.38
C LYS A 15 -1.57 -5.89 25.84
N PRO A 16 -1.29 -6.44 24.64
CA PRO A 16 -1.92 -7.66 24.17
C PRO A 16 -1.38 -8.88 24.95
N ASP A 17 -2.02 -10.04 24.80
CA ASP A 17 -1.53 -11.31 25.37
C ASP A 17 -0.14 -11.68 24.80
N HIS A 18 0.14 -11.35 23.56
CA HIS A 18 1.48 -11.36 22.94
C HIS A 18 1.58 -10.27 21.86
N VAL A 19 2.82 -9.94 21.47
CA VAL A 19 3.06 -8.99 20.38
C VAL A 19 2.53 -9.56 19.06
N PRO A 20 1.60 -8.88 18.36
CA PRO A 20 1.08 -9.38 17.10
C PRO A 20 2.18 -9.49 16.04
N LEU A 21 2.12 -10.54 15.20
CA LEU A 21 2.90 -10.65 13.97
C LEU A 21 1.97 -10.51 12.78
N TYR A 22 2.21 -9.52 11.95
CA TYR A 22 1.50 -9.31 10.69
C TYR A 22 2.40 -9.74 9.52
N SER A 23 1.88 -10.59 8.65
CA SER A 23 2.64 -11.07 7.48
C SER A 23 2.92 -9.97 6.47
N GLN A 24 2.00 -9.01 6.38
CA GLN A 24 2.06 -7.91 5.43
C GLN A 24 2.46 -8.38 4.03
N CYS A 25 1.81 -9.40 3.56
CA CYS A 25 1.98 -9.84 2.19
C CYS A 25 0.81 -9.36 1.35
N PHE A 26 1.11 -8.92 0.15
CA PHE A 26 0.08 -8.61 -0.83
C PHE A 26 -0.59 -9.89 -1.35
N GLY A 27 -1.28 -10.60 -0.45
CA GLY A 27 -1.96 -11.83 -0.75
C GLY A 27 -1.08 -13.07 -0.85
N PHE A 28 0.06 -13.07 -0.18
CA PHE A 28 0.95 -14.23 -0.10
C PHE A 28 0.22 -15.48 0.41
N THR A 29 0.28 -16.54 -0.35
CA THR A 29 -0.14 -17.86 0.09
C THR A 29 1.06 -18.78 0.12
N ALA A 30 1.42 -19.29 1.29
CA ALA A 30 2.35 -20.42 1.35
C ALA A 30 1.85 -21.54 0.41
N PRO A 31 2.74 -22.37 -0.15
CA PRO A 31 2.38 -23.29 -1.23
C PRO A 31 0.97 -23.89 -1.11
N PRO A 32 0.28 -24.14 -2.19
CA PRO A 32 0.75 -24.22 -3.57
C PRO A 32 0.85 -22.84 -4.24
N HIS A 33 1.82 -22.71 -5.12
CA HIS A 33 2.02 -21.56 -6.00
C HIS A 33 1.34 -21.80 -7.35
N LEU A 34 1.02 -20.72 -8.04
CA LEU A 34 0.43 -20.78 -9.37
C LEU A 34 1.53 -20.76 -10.43
N ARG A 35 1.32 -21.50 -11.52
CA ARG A 35 2.16 -21.53 -12.69
C ARG A 35 1.33 -21.26 -13.93
N TRP A 36 1.82 -20.39 -14.79
CA TRP A 36 1.17 -20.12 -16.08
C TRP A 36 2.18 -19.72 -17.15
N GLN A 37 1.74 -19.72 -18.41
CA GLN A 37 2.55 -19.29 -19.54
C GLN A 37 2.20 -17.84 -19.90
N GLN A 38 3.22 -17.01 -20.04
CA GLN A 38 3.06 -15.65 -20.52
C GLN A 38 4.21 -15.23 -21.40
N GLY A 39 3.91 -14.74 -22.59
CA GLY A 39 4.93 -14.34 -23.56
C GLY A 39 5.92 -15.46 -23.90
N GLY A 40 5.50 -16.74 -23.85
CA GLY A 40 6.35 -17.90 -24.09
C GLY A 40 7.28 -18.27 -22.92
N ARG A 41 7.10 -17.64 -21.76
CA ARG A 41 7.81 -17.96 -20.51
C ARG A 41 6.90 -18.60 -19.50
N GLU A 42 7.41 -19.54 -18.72
CA GLU A 42 6.73 -20.05 -17.53
C GLU A 42 6.93 -19.04 -16.40
N VAL A 43 5.81 -18.61 -15.82
CA VAL A 43 5.76 -17.74 -14.65
C VAL A 43 5.24 -18.53 -13.48
N GLU A 44 5.88 -18.41 -12.32
CA GLU A 44 5.53 -19.11 -11.11
C GLU A 44 5.32 -18.10 -9.99
N HIS A 45 4.14 -18.12 -9.38
CA HIS A 45 3.80 -17.32 -8.21
C HIS A 45 3.29 -18.20 -7.09
N TRP A 46 3.75 -17.96 -5.90
CA TRP A 46 3.30 -18.64 -4.68
C TRP A 46 2.58 -17.70 -3.73
N TYR A 47 2.15 -16.54 -4.23
CA TYR A 47 1.22 -15.64 -3.57
C TYR A 47 0.24 -15.06 -4.58
N SER A 48 -0.87 -14.56 -4.09
CA SER A 48 -1.84 -13.82 -4.86
C SER A 48 -1.82 -12.34 -4.45
N MET A 49 -1.85 -11.45 -5.42
CA MET A 49 -2.00 -10.01 -5.19
C MET A 49 -3.45 -9.60 -5.30
N ARG A 50 -3.85 -8.55 -4.63
CA ARG A 50 -5.20 -8.00 -4.71
C ARG A 50 -5.21 -6.47 -4.90
N HIS A 51 -4.44 -5.98 -5.86
CA HIS A 51 -4.42 -4.59 -6.27
C HIS A 51 -4.98 -4.42 -7.68
N GLU A 52 -5.13 -3.17 -8.11
CA GLU A 52 -5.65 -2.86 -9.43
C GLU A 52 -4.81 -3.41 -10.59
N HIS A 53 -3.57 -3.74 -10.34
CA HIS A 53 -2.69 -4.40 -11.32
C HIS A 53 -2.82 -5.93 -11.37
N LEU A 54 -3.78 -6.52 -10.69
CA LEU A 54 -4.07 -7.97 -10.74
C LEU A 54 -4.69 -8.45 -12.06
N HIS A 55 -4.95 -7.55 -13.00
CA HIS A 55 -5.35 -7.93 -14.35
C HIS A 55 -4.31 -8.82 -15.07
N THR A 56 -3.09 -8.91 -14.54
CA THR A 56 -2.06 -9.83 -15.02
C THR A 56 -2.19 -11.25 -14.45
N TRP A 57 -3.09 -11.45 -13.50
CA TRP A 57 -3.33 -12.74 -12.85
C TRP A 57 -4.11 -13.68 -13.79
N PRO A 58 -3.79 -14.99 -13.84
CA PRO A 58 -4.44 -15.91 -14.77
C PRO A 58 -5.92 -16.17 -14.44
N GLU A 59 -6.32 -15.98 -13.20
CA GLU A 59 -7.68 -16.18 -12.72
C GLU A 59 -8.22 -14.91 -12.06
N PRO A 60 -9.52 -14.60 -12.21
CA PRO A 60 -10.13 -13.50 -11.50
C PRO A 60 -9.97 -13.66 -9.99
N TRP A 61 -9.61 -12.58 -9.31
CA TRP A 61 -9.52 -12.56 -7.86
C TRP A 61 -10.91 -12.71 -7.22
N SER A 62 -11.01 -13.58 -6.23
CA SER A 62 -12.20 -13.70 -5.40
C SER A 62 -11.88 -13.43 -3.93
N VAL A 63 -12.89 -13.06 -3.16
CA VAL A 63 -12.75 -12.89 -1.71
C VAL A 63 -12.35 -14.18 -0.98
N GLU A 64 -12.61 -15.34 -1.57
CA GLU A 64 -12.23 -16.64 -1.03
C GLU A 64 -10.70 -16.82 -0.98
N HIS A 65 -9.96 -16.22 -1.90
CA HIS A 65 -8.48 -16.22 -1.88
C HIS A 65 -7.97 -15.50 -0.62
N ASP A 66 -8.60 -14.38 -0.24
CA ASP A 66 -8.27 -13.68 1.01
C ASP A 66 -8.60 -14.55 2.24
N PHE A 67 -9.75 -15.19 2.22
CA PHE A 67 -10.17 -16.05 3.34
C PHE A 67 -9.24 -17.25 3.52
N GLU A 68 -8.84 -17.88 2.42
CA GLU A 68 -7.85 -18.96 2.43
C GLU A 68 -6.50 -18.51 2.96
N ARG A 69 -6.01 -17.35 2.50
CA ARG A 69 -4.77 -16.74 2.97
C ARG A 69 -4.81 -16.50 4.49
N VAL A 70 -5.87 -15.88 4.99
CA VAL A 70 -6.04 -15.64 6.42
C VAL A 70 -6.03 -16.93 7.23
N ARG A 71 -6.76 -17.97 6.78
CA ARG A 71 -6.77 -19.29 7.46
C ARG A 71 -5.37 -19.90 7.52
N ARG A 72 -4.60 -19.81 6.44
CA ARG A 72 -3.22 -20.34 6.38
C ARG A 72 -2.29 -19.62 7.35
N TRP A 73 -2.32 -18.28 7.36
CA TRP A 73 -1.53 -17.49 8.31
C TRP A 73 -1.97 -17.77 9.76
N ALA A 74 -3.27 -17.88 10.03
CA ALA A 74 -3.78 -18.22 11.34
C ALA A 74 -3.30 -19.60 11.82
N SER A 75 -3.15 -20.58 10.91
CA SER A 75 -2.58 -21.91 11.27
C SER A 75 -1.12 -21.84 11.71
N LEU A 76 -0.42 -20.76 11.35
CA LEU A 76 0.95 -20.45 11.79
C LEU A 76 0.97 -19.49 13.00
N GLU A 77 -0.21 -19.15 13.55
CA GLU A 77 -0.43 -18.18 14.64
C GLU A 77 -0.09 -16.72 14.26
N VAL A 78 0.01 -16.41 12.98
CA VAL A 78 0.25 -15.06 12.46
C VAL A 78 -1.04 -14.26 12.46
N ASP A 79 -0.99 -13.01 12.90
CA ASP A 79 -2.11 -12.10 13.04
C ASP A 79 -2.40 -11.36 11.73
N ASP A 80 -2.75 -12.12 10.69
CA ASP A 80 -3.08 -11.55 9.39
C ASP A 80 -4.40 -10.77 9.42
N VAL A 81 -4.65 -9.96 8.40
CA VAL A 81 -5.80 -9.07 8.29
C VAL A 81 -6.54 -9.29 6.98
N LEU A 82 -7.80 -8.88 6.93
CA LEU A 82 -8.49 -8.67 5.66
C LEU A 82 -8.31 -7.23 5.20
N GLU A 83 -8.22 -7.03 3.92
CA GLU A 83 -8.09 -5.72 3.31
C GLU A 83 -9.18 -5.50 2.27
N VAL A 84 -9.69 -4.30 2.19
CA VAL A 84 -10.70 -3.89 1.23
C VAL A 84 -10.34 -2.53 0.65
N SER A 85 -10.72 -2.30 -0.61
CA SER A 85 -10.57 -1.01 -1.27
C SER A 85 -11.91 -0.58 -1.87
N PRO A 86 -12.35 0.66 -1.64
CA PRO A 86 -13.57 1.16 -2.23
C PRO A 86 -13.40 1.35 -3.74
N PRO A 87 -14.44 1.03 -4.54
CA PRO A 87 -14.39 1.20 -5.98
C PRO A 87 -14.38 2.66 -6.40
N TRP A 88 -14.06 2.87 -7.66
CA TRP A 88 -14.15 4.14 -8.37
C TRP A 88 -14.38 3.86 -9.85
N SER A 89 -14.72 4.88 -10.63
CA SER A 89 -14.94 4.75 -12.06
C SER A 89 -14.26 5.87 -12.85
N ILE A 90 -14.24 5.71 -14.15
CA ILE A 90 -13.93 6.76 -15.12
C ILE A 90 -15.26 7.27 -15.65
N HIS A 91 -15.38 8.59 -15.89
CA HIS A 91 -16.60 9.20 -16.40
C HIS A 91 -17.08 8.51 -17.70
N PRO A 92 -18.36 8.21 -17.86
CA PRO A 92 -18.88 7.45 -19.01
C PRO A 92 -18.60 8.07 -20.39
N GLU A 93 -18.38 9.38 -20.47
CA GLU A 93 -18.04 10.07 -21.73
C GLU A 93 -16.55 9.92 -22.12
N VAL A 94 -15.72 9.36 -21.25
CA VAL A 94 -14.31 9.12 -21.57
C VAL A 94 -14.19 7.89 -22.44
N ARG A 95 -13.49 8.04 -23.59
CA ARG A 95 -13.12 6.92 -24.44
C ARG A 95 -11.65 6.57 -24.18
N ILE A 96 -11.39 5.28 -24.05
CA ILE A 96 -10.02 4.77 -23.81
C ILE A 96 -9.56 4.09 -25.08
N ARG A 97 -8.34 4.45 -25.50
CA ARG A 97 -7.67 3.83 -26.65
C ARG A 97 -6.29 3.34 -26.22
N ASP A 98 -6.05 2.05 -26.44
CA ASP A 98 -4.76 1.41 -26.21
C ASP A 98 -4.11 1.02 -27.54
N TRP A 99 -2.78 1.21 -27.63
CA TRP A 99 -1.99 0.73 -28.78
C TRP A 99 -0.54 0.54 -28.35
N GLN A 100 0.26 -0.08 -29.22
CA GLN A 100 1.70 -0.22 -29.04
C GLN A 100 2.44 0.48 -30.16
N GLU A 101 3.59 1.07 -29.84
CA GLU A 101 4.51 1.67 -30.80
C GLU A 101 5.82 0.88 -30.81
N PRO A 102 6.38 0.59 -32.01
CA PRO A 102 7.63 -0.16 -32.11
C PRO A 102 8.84 0.67 -31.65
N PRO A 103 9.96 0.00 -31.31
CA PRO A 103 11.23 0.67 -31.06
C PRO A 103 11.64 1.63 -32.17
N HIS A 104 12.29 2.73 -31.81
CA HIS A 104 12.84 3.71 -32.75
C HIS A 104 14.19 4.27 -32.26
N ALA A 105 14.79 5.19 -33.01
CA ALA A 105 16.15 5.66 -32.74
C ALA A 105 16.40 6.23 -31.32
N LEU A 106 15.38 6.77 -30.67
CA LEU A 106 15.46 7.35 -29.33
C LEU A 106 14.90 6.45 -28.24
N GLU A 107 14.17 5.36 -28.58
CA GLU A 107 13.57 4.44 -27.62
C GLU A 107 13.70 2.99 -28.13
N ARG A 108 14.55 2.22 -27.48
CA ARG A 108 14.87 0.84 -27.87
C ARG A 108 13.80 -0.19 -27.51
N TYR A 109 12.86 0.17 -26.64
CA TYR A 109 11.79 -0.72 -26.21
C TYR A 109 10.49 -0.44 -26.98
N TRP A 110 9.65 -1.46 -27.08
CA TRP A 110 8.26 -1.27 -27.42
C TRP A 110 7.59 -0.36 -26.40
N GLN A 111 6.72 0.50 -26.86
CA GLN A 111 5.95 1.40 -26.01
C GLN A 111 4.51 0.90 -25.89
N ILE A 112 3.98 0.91 -24.68
CA ILE A 112 2.55 0.70 -24.42
C ILE A 112 1.94 2.07 -24.20
N CYS A 113 0.95 2.40 -25.02
CA CYS A 113 0.31 3.71 -25.04
C CYS A 113 -1.15 3.57 -24.62
N ARG A 114 -1.60 4.46 -23.74
CA ARG A 114 -3.02 4.65 -23.41
C ARG A 114 -3.39 6.11 -23.54
N GLU A 115 -4.49 6.37 -24.22
CA GLU A 115 -5.07 7.70 -24.34
C GLU A 115 -6.51 7.70 -23.79
N TYR A 116 -6.79 8.67 -22.94
CA TYR A 116 -8.10 8.96 -22.40
C TYR A 116 -8.65 10.18 -23.12
N GLU A 117 -9.58 9.99 -24.02
CA GLU A 117 -10.32 11.07 -24.71
C GLU A 117 -11.42 11.59 -23.79
N THR A 118 -11.14 12.66 -23.08
CA THR A 118 -12.11 13.30 -22.17
C THR A 118 -12.84 14.46 -22.84
N PRO A 119 -14.01 14.90 -22.34
CA PRO A 119 -14.67 16.13 -22.82
C PRO A 119 -13.80 17.40 -22.73
N ALA A 120 -12.80 17.41 -21.84
CA ALA A 120 -11.84 18.51 -21.71
C ALA A 120 -10.58 18.34 -22.58
N GLY A 121 -10.52 17.27 -23.39
CA GLY A 121 -9.39 16.94 -24.26
C GLY A 121 -8.65 15.66 -23.84
N PRO A 122 -7.65 15.24 -24.63
CA PRO A 122 -6.96 13.97 -24.40
C PRO A 122 -5.92 14.06 -23.28
N LEU A 123 -5.80 12.95 -22.52
CA LEU A 123 -4.67 12.63 -21.65
C LEU A 123 -4.00 11.39 -22.22
N ARG A 124 -2.68 11.42 -22.35
CA ARG A 124 -1.91 10.29 -22.88
C ARG A 124 -0.86 9.84 -21.88
N HIS A 125 -0.83 8.55 -21.60
CA HIS A 125 0.17 7.88 -20.76
C HIS A 125 0.93 6.85 -21.61
N VAL A 126 2.26 6.86 -21.53
CA VAL A 126 3.13 5.97 -22.31
C VAL A 126 4.20 5.39 -21.42
N VAL A 127 4.36 4.09 -21.47
CA VAL A 127 5.41 3.37 -20.73
C VAL A 127 6.19 2.43 -21.66
N ARG A 128 7.42 2.12 -21.27
CA ARG A 128 8.22 1.07 -21.92
C ARG A 128 7.62 -0.30 -21.63
N ARG A 129 7.59 -1.16 -22.63
CA ARG A 129 7.39 -2.59 -22.42
C ARG A 129 8.75 -3.24 -22.24
N THR A 130 9.02 -3.74 -21.04
CA THR A 130 10.29 -4.36 -20.69
C THR A 130 10.03 -5.81 -20.30
N ASP A 131 10.24 -6.74 -21.22
CA ASP A 131 10.04 -8.17 -20.98
C ASP A 131 11.14 -8.76 -20.06
N GLU A 132 12.23 -8.01 -19.86
CA GLU A 132 13.39 -8.43 -19.07
C GLU A 132 13.19 -8.33 -17.54
N GLU A 133 12.19 -7.53 -17.11
CA GLU A 133 11.97 -7.20 -15.69
C GLU A 133 10.96 -8.13 -15.00
N VAL A 134 10.45 -9.11 -15.72
CA VAL A 134 9.56 -10.11 -15.13
C VAL A 134 10.42 -11.15 -14.42
N GLY A 135 10.86 -10.83 -13.22
CA GLY A 135 11.47 -11.80 -12.33
C GLY A 135 10.48 -12.90 -11.90
N PRO A 136 10.96 -14.07 -11.51
CA PRO A 136 10.12 -15.09 -10.91
C PRO A 136 9.36 -14.52 -9.70
N GLY A 137 8.05 -14.69 -9.69
CA GLY A 137 7.23 -14.29 -8.57
C GLY A 137 6.73 -12.84 -8.58
N TRP A 138 7.11 -12.01 -9.53
CA TRP A 138 6.57 -10.66 -9.66
C TRP A 138 5.37 -10.59 -10.57
N VAL A 139 4.56 -9.56 -10.37
CA VAL A 139 3.43 -9.25 -11.23
C VAL A 139 3.92 -9.04 -12.66
N VAL A 140 3.29 -9.73 -13.56
CA VAL A 140 3.57 -9.59 -14.97
C VAL A 140 3.08 -8.23 -15.45
N GLN A 141 3.85 -7.59 -16.34
CA GLN A 141 3.48 -6.29 -16.88
C GLN A 141 2.16 -6.36 -17.66
N PRO A 142 1.23 -5.42 -17.40
CA PRO A 142 -0.04 -5.37 -18.11
C PRO A 142 0.13 -5.09 -19.61
N ASP A 143 -0.84 -5.51 -20.40
CA ASP A 143 -0.91 -5.21 -21.83
C ASP A 143 -1.28 -3.75 -22.12
N HIS A 144 -1.72 -3.04 -21.11
CA HIS A 144 -2.13 -1.65 -21.16
C HIS A 144 -1.50 -0.85 -20.01
N VAL A 145 -1.59 0.47 -20.07
CA VAL A 145 -1.12 1.37 -19.01
C VAL A 145 -2.25 1.59 -18.03
N ALA A 146 -2.16 0.99 -16.84
CA ALA A 146 -3.09 1.28 -15.75
C ALA A 146 -2.92 2.73 -15.27
N LEU A 147 -4.00 3.34 -14.77
CA LEU A 147 -3.94 4.73 -14.30
C LEU A 147 -3.07 4.86 -13.05
N PHE A 148 -3.24 3.93 -12.13
CA PHE A 148 -2.52 3.87 -10.85
C PHE A 148 -1.73 2.57 -10.77
N GLU A 149 -0.42 2.65 -11.02
CA GLU A 149 0.44 1.47 -11.10
C GLU A 149 1.91 1.83 -10.81
N ASP A 150 2.49 1.17 -9.82
CA ASP A 150 3.88 1.39 -9.42
C ASP A 150 4.88 1.10 -10.55
N LEU A 151 4.62 0.08 -11.37
CA LEU A 151 5.47 -0.26 -12.51
C LEU A 151 5.48 0.79 -13.62
N ASN A 152 4.54 1.73 -13.63
CA ASN A 152 4.55 2.83 -14.60
C ASN A 152 5.67 3.85 -14.32
N ILE A 153 6.09 4.00 -13.07
CA ILE A 153 7.09 5.01 -12.67
C ILE A 153 8.45 4.74 -13.32
N PRO A 154 9.09 3.56 -13.12
CA PRO A 154 10.40 3.29 -13.71
C PRO A 154 10.36 3.14 -15.23
N ARG A 155 9.19 2.87 -15.81
CA ARG A 155 9.00 2.66 -17.26
C ARG A 155 8.43 3.88 -17.99
N GLY A 156 8.04 4.93 -17.26
CA GLY A 156 7.37 6.11 -17.80
C GLY A 156 8.18 6.82 -18.91
N ILE A 157 7.58 7.00 -20.07
CA ILE A 157 8.07 7.84 -21.17
C ILE A 157 7.30 9.16 -21.17
N ARG A 158 6.00 9.06 -21.02
CA ARG A 158 5.10 10.20 -20.90
C ARG A 158 4.05 9.91 -19.84
N HIS A 159 4.01 10.72 -18.82
CA HIS A 159 3.00 10.65 -17.76
C HIS A 159 1.68 11.31 -18.19
N ALA A 160 0.58 10.87 -17.58
CA ALA A 160 -0.75 11.34 -17.92
C ALA A 160 -0.94 12.84 -17.63
N VAL A 161 -0.35 13.35 -16.54
CA VAL A 161 -0.45 14.76 -16.12
C VAL A 161 0.93 15.40 -16.20
N VAL A 162 1.08 16.41 -17.03
CA VAL A 162 2.35 17.12 -17.23
C VAL A 162 2.24 18.63 -17.04
N SER A 163 1.02 19.15 -17.03
CA SER A 163 0.76 20.59 -16.98
C SER A 163 -0.55 20.93 -16.26
N PRO A 164 -0.76 22.20 -15.84
CA PRO A 164 -2.03 22.67 -15.26
C PRO A 164 -3.26 22.40 -16.14
N ALA A 165 -3.11 22.46 -17.47
CA ALA A 165 -4.19 22.21 -18.42
C ALA A 165 -4.72 20.75 -18.36
N ASP A 166 -3.97 19.83 -17.79
CA ASP A 166 -4.36 18.43 -17.66
C ASP A 166 -5.28 18.18 -16.47
N LEU A 167 -5.33 19.08 -15.50
CA LEU A 167 -6.15 18.92 -14.29
C LEU A 167 -7.66 18.85 -14.59
N ALA A 168 -8.12 19.66 -15.55
CA ALA A 168 -9.51 19.61 -15.98
C ALA A 168 -9.88 18.25 -16.61
N LYS A 169 -8.95 17.64 -17.33
CA LYS A 169 -9.09 16.32 -17.95
C LYS A 169 -9.02 15.21 -16.90
N LEU A 170 -8.09 15.32 -15.94
CA LEU A 170 -7.90 14.35 -14.86
C LEU A 170 -9.19 14.13 -14.06
N ARG A 171 -9.99 15.17 -13.83
CA ARG A 171 -11.26 15.08 -13.09
C ARG A 171 -12.25 14.09 -13.69
N TYR A 172 -12.21 13.85 -15.01
CA TYR A 172 -13.02 12.83 -15.67
C TYR A 172 -12.52 11.39 -15.42
N LEU A 173 -11.27 11.22 -15.01
CA LEU A 173 -10.71 9.91 -14.69
C LEU A 173 -10.92 9.52 -13.23
N LEU A 174 -11.29 10.47 -12.37
CA LEU A 174 -11.46 10.30 -10.92
C LEU A 174 -12.94 10.44 -10.54
N HIS A 175 -13.78 9.56 -11.10
CA HIS A 175 -15.21 9.62 -10.95
C HIS A 175 -15.73 8.68 -9.87
N ASP A 176 -16.89 8.98 -9.30
CA ASP A 176 -17.55 8.11 -8.32
C ASP A 176 -17.93 6.77 -8.95
N PRO A 177 -18.00 5.68 -8.17
CA PRO A 177 -18.33 4.38 -8.71
C PRO A 177 -19.74 4.33 -9.27
N THR A 178 -19.96 3.45 -10.24
CA THR A 178 -21.30 3.16 -10.74
C THR A 178 -22.16 2.51 -9.66
N PRO A 179 -23.49 2.56 -9.75
CA PRO A 179 -24.38 1.85 -8.82
C PRO A 179 -24.10 0.35 -8.72
N SER A 180 -23.72 -0.29 -9.83
CA SER A 180 -23.33 -1.71 -9.84
C SER A 180 -22.05 -1.94 -9.03
N GLN A 181 -20.98 -1.18 -9.30
CA GLN A 181 -19.72 -1.28 -8.54
C GLN A 181 -19.94 -1.06 -7.04
N LEU A 182 -20.82 -0.13 -6.68
CA LEU A 182 -21.13 0.11 -5.27
C LEU A 182 -21.94 -1.05 -4.66
N ALA A 183 -22.84 -1.66 -5.40
CA ALA A 183 -23.57 -2.85 -4.95
C ALA A 183 -22.62 -4.03 -4.73
N ASP A 184 -21.73 -4.31 -5.68
CA ASP A 184 -20.71 -5.36 -5.59
C ASP A 184 -19.77 -5.13 -4.40
N TYR A 185 -19.40 -3.87 -4.14
CA TYR A 185 -18.59 -3.52 -2.98
C TYR A 185 -19.33 -3.79 -1.66
N ARG A 186 -20.62 -3.42 -1.56
CA ARG A 186 -21.44 -3.69 -0.37
C ARG A 186 -21.58 -5.20 -0.09
N GLU A 187 -21.79 -5.97 -1.15
CA GLU A 187 -21.85 -7.43 -1.03
C GLU A 187 -20.52 -8.00 -0.51
N ARG A 188 -19.40 -7.58 -1.11
CA ARG A 188 -18.06 -7.96 -0.66
C ARG A 188 -17.79 -7.60 0.80
N ILE A 189 -18.13 -6.38 1.22
CA ILE A 189 -17.98 -5.95 2.62
C ILE A 189 -18.83 -6.84 3.55
N THR A 190 -20.02 -7.23 3.13
CA THR A 190 -20.88 -8.14 3.94
C THR A 190 -20.20 -9.49 4.15
N GLN A 191 -19.62 -10.07 3.12
CA GLN A 191 -18.88 -11.34 3.19
C GLN A 191 -17.63 -11.20 4.07
N VAL A 192 -16.84 -10.15 3.86
CA VAL A 192 -15.62 -9.84 4.63
C VAL A 192 -15.95 -9.68 6.12
N ARG A 193 -16.98 -8.92 6.47
CA ARG A 193 -17.40 -8.69 7.87
C ARG A 193 -17.80 -9.99 8.55
N ARG A 194 -18.56 -10.85 7.86
CA ARG A 194 -18.96 -12.15 8.40
C ARG A 194 -17.73 -13.00 8.71
N PHE A 195 -16.86 -13.16 7.74
CA PHE A 195 -15.63 -13.93 7.90
C PHE A 195 -14.72 -13.33 8.99
N ALA A 196 -14.55 -12.02 9.01
CA ALA A 196 -13.75 -11.33 10.02
C ALA A 196 -14.27 -11.57 11.43
N ALA A 197 -15.59 -11.54 11.62
CA ALA A 197 -16.21 -11.83 12.91
C ALA A 197 -16.02 -13.31 13.33
N GLU A 198 -16.17 -14.24 12.39
CA GLU A 198 -15.99 -15.68 12.62
C GLU A 198 -14.55 -16.05 12.97
N GLN A 199 -13.58 -15.44 12.31
CA GLN A 199 -12.15 -15.73 12.49
C GLN A 199 -11.47 -14.80 13.52
N GLY A 200 -12.13 -13.75 13.96
CA GLY A 200 -11.56 -12.78 14.90
C GLY A 200 -10.39 -11.99 14.30
N VAL A 201 -10.47 -11.61 13.02
CA VAL A 201 -9.43 -10.85 12.32
C VAL A 201 -9.84 -9.41 12.05
N LEU A 202 -8.85 -8.52 11.91
CA LEU A 202 -9.05 -7.10 11.65
C LEU A 202 -9.28 -6.83 10.16
N VAL A 203 -10.03 -5.77 9.84
CA VAL A 203 -10.26 -5.33 8.46
C VAL A 203 -9.62 -3.97 8.23
N LEU A 204 -8.66 -3.91 7.29
CA LEU A 204 -8.04 -2.67 6.79
C LEU A 204 -8.79 -2.17 5.55
N GLY A 205 -9.07 -0.88 5.51
CA GLY A 205 -9.71 -0.22 4.37
C GLY A 205 -8.73 0.72 3.64
N TRP A 206 -8.24 0.33 2.47
CA TRP A 206 -7.34 1.13 1.64
C TRP A 206 -8.13 2.12 0.78
N SER A 207 -8.46 3.29 1.33
CA SER A 207 -9.32 4.25 0.64
C SER A 207 -8.58 5.36 -0.10
N ALA A 208 -7.36 5.70 0.33
CA ALA A 208 -6.65 6.86 -0.18
C ALA A 208 -5.30 6.48 -0.81
N PHE A 209 -5.08 6.97 -2.02
CA PHE A 209 -3.81 6.84 -2.73
C PHE A 209 -2.82 7.95 -2.36
N GLY A 210 -3.33 9.14 -2.01
CA GLY A 210 -2.49 10.26 -1.60
C GLY A 210 -1.47 10.67 -2.65
N LEU A 211 -0.25 10.93 -2.18
CA LEU A 211 0.86 11.33 -3.05
C LEU A 211 1.28 10.24 -4.03
N ASP A 212 1.01 8.97 -3.73
CA ASP A 212 1.32 7.87 -4.65
C ASP A 212 0.57 8.04 -5.98
N ALA A 213 -0.72 8.45 -5.94
CA ALA A 213 -1.47 8.76 -7.15
C ALA A 213 -0.83 9.91 -7.96
N VAL A 214 -0.34 10.93 -7.28
CA VAL A 214 0.35 12.05 -7.95
C VAL A 214 1.63 11.56 -8.64
N ALA A 215 2.41 10.70 -7.96
CA ALA A 215 3.62 10.12 -8.54
C ALA A 215 3.32 9.22 -9.75
N TRP A 216 2.25 8.44 -9.71
CA TRP A 216 1.83 7.61 -10.86
C TRP A 216 1.35 8.45 -12.04
N LEU A 217 0.67 9.56 -11.78
CA LEU A 217 0.12 10.46 -12.82
C LEU A 217 1.18 11.36 -13.45
N CYS A 218 2.18 11.79 -12.70
CA CYS A 218 3.18 12.80 -13.12
C CYS A 218 4.61 12.27 -13.23
N GLY A 219 4.91 11.11 -12.64
CA GLY A 219 6.27 10.67 -12.35
C GLY A 219 6.86 11.34 -11.11
N VAL A 220 7.78 10.65 -10.43
CA VAL A 220 8.36 11.13 -9.16
C VAL A 220 9.12 12.44 -9.33
N GLU A 221 10.00 12.52 -10.35
CA GLU A 221 10.80 13.71 -10.60
C GLU A 221 9.92 14.96 -10.84
N ARG A 222 8.93 14.85 -11.74
CA ARG A 222 8.00 15.95 -12.04
C ARG A 222 7.18 16.35 -10.81
N THR A 223 6.79 15.38 -9.99
CA THR A 223 6.04 15.60 -8.74
C THR A 223 6.85 16.46 -7.77
N VAL A 224 8.12 16.11 -7.53
CA VAL A 224 9.01 16.86 -6.63
C VAL A 224 9.34 18.24 -7.19
N MET A 225 9.67 18.32 -8.49
CA MET A 225 9.96 19.58 -9.17
C MET A 225 8.77 20.55 -9.11
N ALA A 226 7.55 20.05 -9.36
CA ALA A 226 6.35 20.88 -9.30
C ALA A 226 6.11 21.46 -7.90
N ALA A 227 6.31 20.66 -6.84
CA ALA A 227 6.19 21.15 -5.47
C ALA A 227 7.17 22.30 -5.15
N MET A 228 8.35 22.30 -5.77
CA MET A 228 9.40 23.31 -5.53
C MET A 228 9.29 24.52 -6.43
N THR A 229 8.92 24.35 -7.70
CA THR A 229 9.02 25.40 -8.72
C THR A 229 7.66 25.90 -9.24
N GLU A 230 6.59 25.14 -9.03
CA GLU A 230 5.23 25.43 -9.48
C GLU A 230 4.21 25.12 -8.36
N PRO A 231 4.35 25.74 -7.17
CA PRO A 231 3.59 25.33 -5.97
C PRO A 231 2.08 25.45 -6.14
N ASP A 232 1.59 26.40 -6.92
CA ASP A 232 0.16 26.59 -7.19
C ASP A 232 -0.40 25.42 -8.02
N PHE A 233 0.31 25.01 -9.07
CA PHE A 233 -0.05 23.83 -9.86
C PHE A 233 -0.04 22.56 -9.00
N PHE A 234 1.02 22.40 -8.20
CA PHE A 234 1.15 21.24 -7.34
C PHE A 234 0.06 21.19 -6.28
N GLN A 235 -0.30 22.34 -5.70
CA GLN A 235 -1.41 22.45 -4.75
C GLN A 235 -2.75 22.04 -5.40
N GLU A 236 -3.05 22.54 -6.61
CA GLU A 236 -4.28 22.19 -7.32
C GLU A 236 -4.33 20.70 -7.68
N LEU A 237 -3.21 20.11 -8.10
CA LEU A 237 -3.11 18.69 -8.41
C LEU A 237 -3.37 17.82 -7.17
N ILE A 238 -2.74 18.15 -6.04
CA ILE A 238 -2.98 17.48 -4.77
C ILE A 238 -4.44 17.64 -4.34
N ASP A 239 -5.03 18.82 -4.51
CA ASP A 239 -6.44 19.06 -4.16
C ASP A 239 -7.38 18.19 -4.98
N VAL A 240 -7.10 17.99 -6.27
CA VAL A 240 -7.88 17.08 -7.14
C VAL A 240 -7.79 15.64 -6.66
N VAL A 241 -6.58 15.15 -6.36
CA VAL A 241 -6.36 13.77 -5.89
C VAL A 241 -7.00 13.56 -4.52
N TYR A 242 -6.78 14.45 -3.57
CA TYR A 242 -7.35 14.28 -2.23
C TYR A 242 -8.86 14.52 -2.15
N ALA A 243 -9.44 15.29 -3.07
CA ALA A 243 -10.89 15.36 -3.20
C ALA A 243 -11.48 14.00 -3.64
N PHE A 244 -10.80 13.30 -4.52
CA PHE A 244 -11.14 11.93 -4.91
C PHE A 244 -10.96 10.95 -3.74
N ASP A 245 -9.81 10.96 -3.07
CA ASP A 245 -9.53 10.10 -1.91
C ASP A 245 -10.54 10.32 -0.79
N ARG A 246 -10.92 11.57 -0.55
CA ARG A 246 -11.95 11.93 0.42
C ARG A 246 -13.28 11.26 0.11
N ARG A 247 -13.79 11.38 -1.14
CA ARG A 247 -15.05 10.75 -1.53
C ARG A 247 -15.02 9.24 -1.37
N ARG A 248 -13.91 8.59 -1.76
CA ARG A 248 -13.70 7.15 -1.56
C ARG A 248 -13.70 6.77 -0.08
N THR A 249 -13.06 7.58 0.75
CA THR A 249 -13.03 7.37 2.21
C THR A 249 -14.44 7.54 2.81
N GLU A 250 -15.14 8.62 2.49
CA GLU A 250 -16.52 8.87 2.93
C GLU A 250 -17.44 7.70 2.55
N MET A 251 -17.40 7.24 1.30
CA MET A 251 -18.19 6.10 0.83
C MET A 251 -17.86 4.81 1.58
N MET A 252 -16.59 4.54 1.82
CA MET A 252 -16.16 3.36 2.59
C MET A 252 -16.67 3.42 4.03
N LEU A 253 -16.57 4.58 4.67
CA LEU A 253 -17.06 4.80 6.03
C LEU A 253 -18.59 4.70 6.12
N GLU A 254 -19.33 5.18 5.11
CA GLU A 254 -20.77 5.01 5.00
C GLU A 254 -21.19 3.54 4.90
N VAL A 255 -20.50 2.75 4.06
CA VAL A 255 -20.75 1.32 3.95
C VAL A 255 -20.37 0.61 5.26
N GLY A 256 -19.33 1.10 5.94
CA GLY A 256 -18.82 0.58 7.19
C GLY A 256 -18.12 -0.77 7.04
N GLY A 257 -17.74 -1.36 8.17
CA GLY A 257 -17.17 -2.71 8.21
C GLY A 257 -15.66 -2.76 8.16
N VAL A 258 -14.98 -1.61 8.24
CA VAL A 258 -13.53 -1.50 8.39
C VAL A 258 -13.17 -1.08 9.81
N ASP A 259 -12.07 -1.59 10.33
CA ASP A 259 -11.54 -1.23 11.65
C ASP A 259 -10.55 -0.08 11.57
N VAL A 260 -9.77 -0.05 10.48
CA VAL A 260 -8.70 0.93 10.24
C VAL A 260 -8.77 1.38 8.78
N VAL A 261 -8.86 2.69 8.56
CA VAL A 261 -8.70 3.32 7.25
C VAL A 261 -7.22 3.49 6.97
N VAL A 262 -6.75 3.15 5.78
CA VAL A 262 -5.34 3.24 5.40
C VAL A 262 -5.16 4.19 4.22
N GLN A 263 -4.23 5.13 4.36
CA GLN A 263 -3.72 5.95 3.27
C GLN A 263 -2.34 5.47 2.84
N ARG A 264 -2.14 5.32 1.54
CA ARG A 264 -0.84 5.08 0.92
C ARG A 264 0.08 6.30 1.04
N GLY A 265 1.39 6.04 1.08
CA GLY A 265 2.40 7.10 1.17
C GLY A 265 3.82 6.60 0.88
N TRP A 266 3.96 5.60 -0.03
CA TRP A 266 5.28 5.07 -0.41
C TRP A 266 6.18 6.15 -1.01
N TYR A 267 5.59 7.08 -1.79
CA TYR A 267 6.33 8.17 -2.44
C TYR A 267 6.37 9.44 -1.60
N SER A 268 5.89 9.43 -0.35
CA SER A 268 5.89 10.59 0.55
C SER A 268 7.03 10.59 1.57
N SER A 269 8.01 9.72 1.39
CA SER A 269 9.16 9.55 2.29
C SER A 269 10.23 10.63 2.16
N THR A 270 11.17 10.65 3.10
CA THR A 270 12.33 11.57 3.04
C THR A 270 13.31 11.29 1.91
N ASP A 271 13.13 10.21 1.16
CA ASP A 271 13.86 9.97 -0.08
C ASP A 271 13.54 11.04 -1.14
N PHE A 272 12.34 11.64 -1.05
CA PHE A 272 11.83 12.61 -2.02
C PHE A 272 11.37 13.92 -1.39
N TRP A 273 10.98 13.94 -0.11
CA TRP A 273 10.32 15.06 0.54
C TRP A 273 11.06 15.56 1.75
N SER A 274 11.19 16.90 1.85
CA SER A 274 11.60 17.50 3.11
C SER A 274 10.44 17.57 4.10
N PRO A 275 10.71 17.57 5.43
CA PRO A 275 9.67 17.76 6.44
C PRO A 275 8.84 19.05 6.22
N ALA A 276 9.46 20.12 5.67
CA ALA A 276 8.77 21.39 5.38
C ALA A 276 7.74 21.22 4.24
N LEU A 277 8.11 20.61 3.13
CA LEU A 277 7.19 20.34 2.02
C LEU A 277 6.07 19.35 2.44
N PHE A 278 6.42 18.34 3.23
CA PHE A 278 5.44 17.41 3.80
C PHE A 278 4.43 18.15 4.69
N GLN A 279 4.91 19.05 5.58
CA GLN A 279 4.06 19.87 6.43
C GLN A 279 3.14 20.77 5.63
N GLN A 280 3.65 21.37 4.57
CA GLN A 280 2.91 22.33 3.73
C GLN A 280 1.80 21.65 2.95
N PHE A 281 2.10 20.56 2.25
CA PHE A 281 1.21 19.98 1.25
C PHE A 281 0.46 18.73 1.74
N LEU A 282 1.09 17.88 2.55
CA LEU A 282 0.55 16.55 2.89
C LEU A 282 -0.12 16.50 4.26
N THR A 283 0.51 17.07 5.28
CA THR A 283 -0.02 17.01 6.66
C THR A 283 -1.48 17.45 6.77
N PRO A 284 -1.95 18.57 6.15
CA PRO A 284 -3.35 18.97 6.24
C PRO A 284 -4.32 17.97 5.59
N LYS A 285 -3.87 17.32 4.51
CA LYS A 285 -4.66 16.35 3.76
C LYS A 285 -4.79 15.02 4.49
N ILE A 286 -3.68 14.51 5.04
CA ILE A 286 -3.65 13.30 5.86
C ILE A 286 -4.54 13.51 7.09
N ARG A 287 -4.41 14.66 7.76
CA ARG A 287 -5.23 15.00 8.92
C ARG A 287 -6.71 15.02 8.60
N LEU A 288 -7.12 15.57 7.46
CA LEU A 288 -8.52 15.56 7.02
C LEU A 288 -9.09 14.14 6.97
N LEU A 289 -8.36 13.18 6.39
CA LEU A 289 -8.81 11.80 6.29
C LEU A 289 -8.78 11.07 7.64
N ALA A 290 -7.79 11.38 8.49
CA ALA A 290 -7.74 10.87 9.86
C ALA A 290 -8.95 11.36 10.68
N ASP A 291 -9.26 12.65 10.63
CA ASP A 291 -10.38 13.24 11.36
C ASP A 291 -11.73 12.67 10.86
N LEU A 292 -11.90 12.44 9.54
CA LEU A 292 -13.07 11.75 8.99
C LEU A 292 -13.22 10.33 9.53
N SER A 293 -12.12 9.59 9.58
CA SER A 293 -12.09 8.23 10.12
C SER A 293 -12.48 8.20 11.58
N HIS A 294 -11.95 9.11 12.40
CA HIS A 294 -12.26 9.23 13.82
C HIS A 294 -13.73 9.61 14.06
N GLN A 295 -14.30 10.52 13.24
CA GLN A 295 -15.73 10.88 13.32
C GLN A 295 -16.63 9.68 13.05
N ALA A 296 -16.21 8.75 12.21
CA ALA A 296 -16.91 7.49 11.95
C ALA A 296 -16.62 6.39 12.98
N GLY A 297 -15.79 6.65 14.01
CA GLY A 297 -15.42 5.68 15.02
C GLY A 297 -14.38 4.65 14.59
N THR A 298 -13.73 4.85 13.44
CA THR A 298 -12.64 4.02 12.94
C THR A 298 -11.26 4.60 13.28
N ARG A 299 -10.20 3.83 13.10
CA ARG A 299 -8.82 4.27 13.24
C ARG A 299 -8.23 4.64 11.89
N PHE A 300 -7.16 5.45 11.90
CA PHE A 300 -6.49 5.87 10.70
C PHE A 300 -5.02 5.48 10.70
N ALA A 301 -4.58 4.84 9.62
CA ALA A 301 -3.21 4.42 9.39
C ALA A 301 -2.59 5.18 8.22
N TYR A 302 -1.31 5.47 8.34
CA TYR A 302 -0.51 6.07 7.29
C TYR A 302 0.70 5.19 6.97
N VAL A 303 1.08 5.15 5.70
CA VAL A 303 2.26 4.42 5.24
C VAL A 303 3.38 5.41 4.93
N VAL A 304 4.58 5.15 5.44
CA VAL A 304 5.80 5.88 5.07
C VAL A 304 6.97 4.90 5.02
N THR A 305 7.79 4.97 3.99
CA THR A 305 8.86 3.99 3.76
C THR A 305 10.20 4.39 4.37
N THR A 306 10.46 5.68 4.50
CA THR A 306 11.65 6.25 5.16
C THR A 306 11.34 7.60 5.78
N GLY A 307 12.18 8.02 6.74
CA GLY A 307 12.05 9.32 7.38
C GLY A 307 11.13 9.33 8.60
N THR A 308 10.96 8.21 9.25
CA THR A 308 10.11 8.07 10.44
C THR A 308 10.43 9.12 11.52
N LEU A 309 11.69 9.29 11.89
CA LEU A 309 12.10 10.30 12.89
C LEU A 309 12.12 11.73 12.31
N PRO A 310 12.72 11.99 11.15
CA PRO A 310 12.70 13.34 10.55
C PRO A 310 11.30 13.91 10.32
N MET A 311 10.31 13.07 10.00
CA MET A 311 8.92 13.48 9.75
C MET A 311 7.98 13.27 10.96
N ALA A 312 8.51 12.90 12.11
CA ALA A 312 7.68 12.50 13.24
C ALA A 312 6.72 13.60 13.70
N ASP A 313 7.13 14.85 13.74
CA ASP A 313 6.26 15.95 14.17
C ASP A 313 5.10 16.19 13.19
N GLN A 314 5.36 16.05 11.89
CA GLN A 314 4.36 16.15 10.84
C GLN A 314 3.33 15.01 10.94
N ILE A 315 3.82 13.78 11.11
CA ILE A 315 2.97 12.59 11.30
C ILE A 315 2.10 12.73 12.56
N LEU A 316 2.71 13.14 13.67
CA LEU A 316 1.99 13.37 14.93
C LEU A 316 0.94 14.47 14.80
N SER A 317 1.22 15.54 14.04
CA SER A 317 0.27 16.63 13.80
C SER A 317 -0.85 16.24 12.83
N ALA A 318 -0.67 15.19 12.03
CA ALA A 318 -1.68 14.65 11.16
C ALA A 318 -2.72 13.75 11.84
N ASN A 319 -2.62 13.53 13.15
CA ASN A 319 -3.58 12.77 13.96
C ASN A 319 -3.72 11.29 13.55
N VAL A 320 -2.60 10.65 13.16
CA VAL A 320 -2.52 9.26 12.72
C VAL A 320 -2.52 8.34 13.94
N ASP A 321 -3.28 7.23 13.92
CA ASP A 321 -3.27 6.21 14.99
C ASP A 321 -2.19 5.14 14.77
N LEU A 322 -1.87 4.82 13.52
CA LEU A 322 -1.00 3.72 13.15
C LEU A 322 -0.04 4.13 12.04
N LEU A 323 1.24 3.84 12.20
CA LEU A 323 2.27 4.13 11.20
C LEU A 323 2.89 2.82 10.69
N PHE A 324 2.76 2.60 9.39
CA PHE A 324 3.34 1.44 8.72
C PHE A 324 4.77 1.70 8.25
N TYR A 325 5.55 0.63 8.20
CA TYR A 325 6.87 0.51 7.58
C TYR A 325 8.03 1.07 8.39
N ILE A 326 8.06 0.76 9.67
CA ILE A 326 9.24 1.03 10.50
C ILE A 326 10.37 0.07 10.09
N ASP A 327 11.28 0.53 9.22
CA ASP A 327 12.43 -0.26 8.74
C ASP A 327 13.73 0.19 9.39
N PRO A 328 14.25 -0.56 10.38
CA PRO A 328 15.48 -0.19 11.07
C PRO A 328 16.72 -0.28 10.19
N THR A 329 16.69 -1.10 9.15
CA THR A 329 17.85 -1.35 8.28
C THR A 329 17.97 -0.27 7.21
N LYS A 330 16.88 0.02 6.52
CA LYS A 330 16.85 1.01 5.44
C LYS A 330 17.07 2.43 5.97
N GLU A 331 16.40 2.78 7.05
CA GLU A 331 16.51 4.10 7.66
C GLU A 331 17.75 4.25 8.55
N ARG A 332 18.42 3.17 8.92
CA ARG A 332 19.42 3.13 10.01
C ARG A 332 18.89 3.78 11.29
N SER A 333 17.59 3.58 11.53
CA SER A 333 16.88 4.22 12.63
C SER A 333 17.18 3.55 13.97
N ASP A 334 17.37 4.36 14.99
CA ASP A 334 17.32 3.91 16.38
C ASP A 334 15.87 3.61 16.76
N LEU A 335 15.52 2.34 16.86
CA LEU A 335 14.17 1.90 17.21
C LEU A 335 13.71 2.40 18.58
N ALA A 336 14.63 2.57 19.54
CA ALA A 336 14.31 3.12 20.85
C ALA A 336 13.89 4.59 20.73
N ALA A 337 14.61 5.39 19.93
CA ALA A 337 14.24 6.78 19.67
C ALA A 337 12.92 6.88 18.92
N VAL A 338 12.66 6.00 17.94
CA VAL A 338 11.36 5.91 17.26
C VAL A 338 10.25 5.60 18.28
N LYS A 339 10.44 4.59 19.12
CA LYS A 339 9.48 4.23 20.17
C LYS A 339 9.18 5.41 21.10
N ASP A 340 10.21 6.10 21.58
CA ASP A 340 10.05 7.23 22.51
C ASP A 340 9.29 8.39 21.85
N LYS A 341 9.57 8.68 20.59
CA LYS A 341 8.92 9.77 19.85
C LYS A 341 7.42 9.55 19.66
N PHE A 342 6.99 8.31 19.38
CA PHE A 342 5.60 7.98 19.10
C PHE A 342 4.83 7.39 20.29
N ARG A 343 5.50 7.12 21.40
CA ARG A 343 4.94 6.45 22.58
C ARG A 343 3.60 7.02 23.02
N GLY A 344 2.61 6.13 23.14
CA GLY A 344 1.26 6.46 23.63
C GLY A 344 0.42 7.30 22.66
N ARG A 345 0.91 7.57 21.44
CA ARG A 345 0.22 8.39 20.46
C ARG A 345 0.01 7.70 19.11
N VAL A 346 1.01 7.03 18.59
CA VAL A 346 0.96 6.32 17.31
C VAL A 346 1.51 4.92 17.51
N ALA A 347 0.74 3.91 17.13
CA ALA A 347 1.21 2.54 17.09
C ALA A 347 2.08 2.30 15.85
N LEU A 348 3.07 1.43 15.99
CA LEU A 348 4.09 1.20 14.97
C LEU A 348 3.96 -0.20 14.37
N VAL A 349 4.01 -0.30 13.05
CA VAL A 349 3.99 -1.57 12.31
C VAL A 349 5.28 -1.72 11.50
N GLY A 350 5.99 -2.80 11.71
CA GLY A 350 7.26 -3.03 11.02
C GLY A 350 8.29 -3.73 11.92
N GLY A 351 9.53 -3.25 11.88
CA GLY A 351 10.63 -3.70 12.74
C GLY A 351 11.61 -4.67 12.10
N ILE A 352 11.28 -5.22 10.92
CA ILE A 352 12.18 -6.12 10.19
C ILE A 352 12.23 -5.69 8.72
N SER A 353 13.43 -5.52 8.17
CA SER A 353 13.57 -5.26 6.74
C SER A 353 13.29 -6.53 5.93
N GLY A 354 12.26 -6.47 5.08
CA GLY A 354 11.96 -7.54 4.13
C GLY A 354 13.04 -7.66 3.05
N ALA A 355 13.40 -6.53 2.45
CA ALA A 355 14.33 -6.46 1.32
C ALA A 355 15.79 -6.77 1.68
N VAL A 356 16.18 -6.62 2.94
CA VAL A 356 17.58 -6.86 3.38
C VAL A 356 17.64 -8.06 4.30
N THR A 357 16.92 -8.01 5.43
CA THR A 357 17.04 -9.04 6.48
C THR A 357 16.37 -10.34 6.08
N LEU A 358 15.13 -10.29 5.57
CA LEU A 358 14.42 -11.53 5.18
C LEU A 358 14.86 -12.04 3.81
N TYR A 359 15.22 -11.16 2.88
CA TYR A 359 15.68 -11.59 1.56
C TYR A 359 17.03 -12.30 1.60
N GLY A 360 18.04 -11.72 2.27
CA GLY A 360 19.42 -12.18 2.22
C GLY A 360 20.07 -12.53 3.54
N GLY A 361 19.36 -12.34 4.66
CA GLY A 361 19.93 -12.62 6.00
C GLY A 361 20.00 -14.10 6.34
N SER A 362 20.96 -14.44 7.17
CA SER A 362 21.04 -15.75 7.81
C SER A 362 19.93 -15.90 8.88
N ARG A 363 19.64 -17.15 9.25
CA ARG A 363 18.67 -17.46 10.32
C ARG A 363 18.99 -16.72 11.63
N GLU A 364 20.26 -16.58 11.99
CA GLU A 364 20.67 -15.87 13.21
C GLU A 364 20.48 -14.35 13.08
N GLU A 365 20.78 -13.74 11.93
CA GLU A 365 20.52 -12.32 11.70
C GLU A 365 19.03 -12.01 11.75
N ILE A 366 18.18 -12.86 11.16
CA ILE A 366 16.72 -12.75 11.24
C ILE A 366 16.26 -12.85 12.70
N ARG A 367 16.78 -13.84 13.44
CA ARG A 367 16.46 -14.02 14.86
C ARG A 367 16.83 -12.78 15.68
N GLN A 368 18.02 -12.24 15.49
CA GLN A 368 18.48 -11.03 16.18
C GLN A 368 17.63 -9.80 15.83
N ALA A 369 17.24 -9.63 14.57
CA ALA A 369 16.39 -8.54 14.13
C ALA A 369 15.00 -8.60 14.81
N VAL A 370 14.36 -9.78 14.80
CA VAL A 370 13.07 -10.01 15.47
C VAL A 370 13.16 -9.70 16.97
N HIS A 371 14.15 -10.27 17.64
CA HIS A 371 14.35 -10.06 19.08
C HIS A 371 14.61 -8.60 19.42
N THR A 372 15.37 -7.90 18.58
CA THR A 372 15.65 -6.48 18.77
C THR A 372 14.38 -5.64 18.60
N ALA A 373 13.62 -5.86 17.51
CA ALA A 373 12.38 -5.16 17.24
C ALA A 373 11.37 -5.34 18.39
N VAL A 374 11.11 -6.59 18.80
CA VAL A 374 10.14 -6.88 19.86
C VAL A 374 10.57 -6.27 21.20
N ARG A 375 11.85 -6.35 21.57
CA ARG A 375 12.37 -5.76 22.82
C ARG A 375 12.32 -4.23 22.83
N GLN A 376 12.62 -3.58 21.72
CA GLN A 376 12.69 -2.12 21.65
C GLN A 376 11.34 -1.46 21.39
N LEU A 377 10.50 -2.06 20.55
CA LEU A 377 9.20 -1.49 20.15
C LEU A 377 8.01 -2.04 20.94
N GLY A 378 8.09 -3.28 21.41
CA GLY A 378 7.03 -3.93 22.18
C GLY A 378 6.92 -3.48 23.65
N PRO A 379 6.02 -4.11 24.43
CA PRO A 379 4.85 -4.88 23.98
C PRO A 379 3.64 -4.01 23.60
N ARG A 380 3.65 -2.69 23.91
CA ARG A 380 2.52 -1.76 23.70
C ARG A 380 2.76 -0.88 22.49
N GLY A 381 1.70 -0.64 21.68
CA GLY A 381 1.80 0.24 20.52
C GLY A 381 2.74 -0.30 19.45
N PHE A 382 2.79 -1.63 19.27
CA PHE A 382 3.66 -2.25 18.29
C PHE A 382 3.07 -3.54 17.72
N ILE A 383 3.24 -3.70 16.42
CA ILE A 383 2.90 -4.88 15.64
C ILE A 383 4.14 -5.22 14.81
N LEU A 384 4.69 -6.40 15.02
CA LEU A 384 5.83 -6.87 14.26
C LEU A 384 5.41 -7.19 12.83
N ALA A 385 6.15 -6.69 11.85
CA ALA A 385 5.88 -6.97 10.43
C ALA A 385 7.16 -6.85 9.58
N PRO A 386 7.25 -7.56 8.47
CA PRO A 386 8.26 -7.30 7.44
C PRO A 386 8.00 -5.98 6.72
N VAL A 387 9.05 -5.24 6.42
CA VAL A 387 9.02 -3.99 5.65
C VAL A 387 9.77 -4.19 4.34
N SER A 388 9.23 -3.89 3.21
CA SER A 388 7.92 -3.33 2.87
C SER A 388 6.89 -4.39 2.49
N SER A 389 6.97 -5.59 2.86
CA SER A 389 6.06 -6.73 2.64
C SER A 389 6.86 -8.03 2.50
N LEU A 390 6.19 -9.15 2.58
CA LEU A 390 6.74 -10.41 2.06
C LEU A 390 6.56 -10.41 0.54
N THR A 391 7.66 -10.48 -0.16
CA THR A 391 7.73 -10.57 -1.62
C THR A 391 8.11 -12.00 -2.04
N PRO A 392 7.78 -12.44 -3.28
CA PRO A 392 7.97 -13.83 -3.71
C PRO A 392 9.42 -14.29 -3.75
N ASP A 393 10.35 -13.35 -3.83
CA ASP A 393 11.79 -13.58 -3.83
C ASP A 393 12.38 -13.81 -2.43
N ILE A 394 11.60 -13.58 -1.36
CA ILE A 394 12.02 -13.92 0.01
C ILE A 394 11.93 -15.44 0.20
N PRO A 395 13.04 -16.11 0.55
CA PRO A 395 13.04 -17.56 0.77
C PRO A 395 12.06 -17.96 1.89
N TRP A 396 11.23 -18.95 1.64
CA TRP A 396 10.28 -19.43 2.65
C TRP A 396 10.97 -19.85 3.97
N PRO A 397 12.16 -20.50 4.00
CA PRO A 397 12.88 -20.79 5.25
C PRO A 397 13.20 -19.55 6.09
N ASN A 398 13.33 -18.37 5.47
CA ASN A 398 13.56 -17.10 6.17
C ASN A 398 12.27 -16.58 6.81
N VAL A 399 11.13 -16.81 6.16
CA VAL A 399 9.81 -16.51 6.75
C VAL A 399 9.55 -17.40 7.95
N GLU A 400 9.86 -18.69 7.85
CA GLU A 400 9.80 -19.63 8.98
C GLU A 400 10.70 -19.21 10.13
N ALA A 401 11.95 -18.82 9.83
CA ALA A 401 12.88 -18.32 10.83
C ALA A 401 12.36 -17.06 11.55
N MET A 402 11.69 -16.15 10.84
CA MET A 402 11.03 -14.98 11.44
C MET A 402 9.92 -15.42 12.41
N ILE A 403 9.05 -16.33 12.00
CA ILE A 403 7.94 -16.82 12.83
C ILE A 403 8.45 -17.54 14.08
N GLU A 404 9.47 -18.38 13.93
CA GLU A 404 10.09 -19.08 15.07
C GLU A 404 10.73 -18.12 16.05
N ALA A 405 11.52 -17.16 15.55
CA ALA A 405 12.14 -16.13 16.37
C ALA A 405 11.10 -15.26 17.11
N TRP A 406 9.99 -14.93 16.45
CA TRP A 406 8.89 -14.21 17.07
C TRP A 406 8.24 -15.03 18.21
N ARG A 407 8.02 -16.34 18.02
CA ARG A 407 7.49 -17.21 19.07
C ARG A 407 8.37 -17.27 20.33
N GLU A 408 9.69 -17.10 20.17
CA GLU A 408 10.63 -17.07 21.30
C GLU A 408 10.45 -15.84 22.20
N VAL A 409 9.96 -14.72 21.64
CA VAL A 409 9.96 -13.42 22.35
C VAL A 409 8.63 -12.71 22.37
N ARG A 410 7.58 -13.26 21.76
CA ARG A 410 6.27 -12.60 21.64
C ARG A 410 5.56 -12.30 22.97
N ASP A 411 5.83 -13.14 24.00
CA ASP A 411 5.19 -13.08 25.32
C ASP A 411 5.95 -12.20 26.34
N ILE A 412 6.72 -11.21 25.87
CA ILE A 412 7.52 -10.33 26.73
C ILE A 412 6.62 -9.64 27.79
N ASN A 413 6.98 -9.84 29.07
CA ASN A 413 6.35 -9.25 30.25
C ASN A 413 6.74 -7.78 30.44
#